data_25796ae4f310355ebe1881650f989557
#
_entry.id   25796ae4f310355ebe1881650f989557
#
_cell.length_a   1.000
_cell.length_b   1.000
_cell.length_c   1.000
_cell.angle_alpha   90.00
_cell.angle_beta   90.00
_cell.angle_gamma   90.00
#
_symmetry.space_group_name_H-M   'P 1'
#
loop_
_entity.id
_entity.type
_entity.pdbx_description
1 polymer ?
#
loop_
_entity_poly.entity_id
_entity_poly.type
_entity_poly.pdbx_seq_one_letter_code
_entity_poly.pdbx_strand_id
1 'polypeptide(L)'
;MAVTKVSSSVHFGPRGSTVSSRNGDATGRWVPNTDVYTTDAGLVIKVELPGMKSENLEITVEGSRLRIAGNRPDCCRAANCSFLVMEINYGPFETVLDLPPGFDLGQAKAIYVNGFLRVDVPPARPSQAKPTKVPIAGGN
;
A
#
# COMPACT_ATOMS: atom_id res chain seq x y z
N MET A 1 -8.93 -0.05 -15.40
CA MET A 1 -8.50 -0.95 -14.31
C MET A 1 -8.63 -0.21 -12.99
N ALA A 2 -9.32 -0.78 -12.04
CA ALA A 2 -9.51 -0.14 -10.74
C ALA A 2 -8.50 -0.67 -9.74
N VAL A 3 -7.84 0.23 -9.02
CA VAL A 3 -7.05 -0.09 -7.82
C VAL A 3 -7.86 0.40 -6.63
N THR A 4 -8.16 -0.50 -5.72
CA THR A 4 -8.93 -0.16 -4.53
C THR A 4 -8.01 -0.08 -3.33
N LYS A 5 -8.00 1.07 -2.68
CA LYS A 5 -7.35 1.26 -1.38
C LYS A 5 -8.34 0.85 -0.29
N VAL A 6 -8.06 -0.23 0.41
CA VAL A 6 -8.99 -0.87 1.35
C VAL A 6 -8.94 -0.23 2.74
N SER A 7 -7.88 0.51 3.07
CA SER A 7 -7.73 1.15 4.38
C SER A 7 -7.80 2.67 4.29
N SER A 8 -8.98 3.20 4.06
CA SER A 8 -9.25 4.62 4.27
C SER A 8 -10.69 4.79 4.72
N SER A 9 -10.93 4.78 6.00
CA SER A 9 -12.19 5.26 6.53
C SER A 9 -12.06 6.76 6.84
N VAL A 10 -12.69 7.57 6.03
CA VAL A 10 -12.93 8.97 6.38
C VAL A 10 -14.05 8.98 7.41
N HIS A 11 -13.69 9.16 8.67
CA HIS A 11 -14.68 9.36 9.72
C HIS A 11 -15.01 10.85 9.84
N PHE A 12 -16.21 11.21 9.46
CA PHE A 12 -16.80 12.49 9.84
C PHE A 12 -17.39 12.37 11.24
N GLY A 13 -16.66 12.85 12.26
CA GLY A 13 -17.21 12.98 13.62
C GLY A 13 -18.12 14.22 13.74
N PRO A 14 -19.00 14.25 14.76
CA PRO A 14 -19.93 15.38 14.98
C PRO A 14 -19.15 16.67 15.29
N ARG A 15 -19.72 17.78 14.81
CA ARG A 15 -19.19 19.14 14.93
C ARG A 15 -18.82 19.48 16.37
N GLY A 16 -17.57 19.87 16.61
CA GLY A 16 -17.22 20.50 17.88
C GLY A 16 -15.77 20.45 18.33
N SER A 17 -14.87 19.82 17.61
CA SER A 17 -13.44 19.94 17.87
C SER A 17 -12.69 19.84 16.55
N THR A 18 -11.82 20.82 16.29
CA THR A 18 -10.84 20.78 15.21
C THR A 18 -9.83 19.67 15.51
N VAL A 19 -10.27 18.45 15.37
CA VAL A 19 -9.34 17.32 15.27
C VAL A 19 -8.97 17.25 13.80
N SER A 20 -7.74 17.67 13.51
CA SER A 20 -7.09 17.35 12.23
C SER A 20 -7.41 15.90 11.89
N SER A 21 -8.09 15.68 10.77
CA SER A 21 -8.44 14.34 10.32
C SER A 21 -7.14 13.59 10.03
N ARG A 22 -6.65 12.87 11.00
CA ARG A 22 -5.60 11.90 10.76
C ARG A 22 -6.21 10.84 9.85
N ASN A 23 -5.63 10.67 8.67
CA ASN A 23 -5.97 9.57 7.78
C ASN A 23 -5.60 8.25 8.48
N GLY A 24 -6.45 7.79 9.39
CA GLY A 24 -6.27 6.56 10.12
C GLY A 24 -7.43 5.60 9.87
N ASP A 25 -7.16 4.33 10.00
CA ASP A 25 -8.19 3.31 10.00
C ASP A 25 -8.80 3.15 11.41
N ALA A 26 -9.82 2.27 11.54
CA ALA A 26 -10.47 1.98 12.81
C ALA A 26 -9.52 1.34 13.86
N THR A 27 -8.30 0.96 13.48
CA THR A 27 -7.28 0.36 14.35
C THR A 27 -6.31 1.40 14.93
N GLY A 28 -6.48 2.68 14.62
CA GLY A 28 -5.60 3.75 15.05
C GLY A 28 -4.29 3.86 14.26
N ARG A 29 -4.16 3.12 13.16
CA ARG A 29 -3.03 3.21 12.25
C ARG A 29 -3.27 4.33 11.24
N TRP A 30 -2.23 5.09 10.95
CA TRP A 30 -2.34 6.08 9.90
C TRP A 30 -2.01 5.49 8.53
N VAL A 31 -2.48 6.14 7.48
CA VAL A 31 -2.34 5.68 6.11
C VAL A 31 -1.48 6.67 5.33
N PRO A 32 -0.30 6.26 4.86
CA PRO A 32 0.55 7.12 4.05
C PRO A 32 -0.08 7.41 2.68
N ASN A 33 0.22 8.59 2.15
CA ASN A 33 -0.17 8.96 0.80
C ASN A 33 0.53 8.05 -0.21
N THR A 34 -0.24 7.50 -1.13
CA THR A 34 0.21 6.47 -2.05
C THR A 34 -0.31 6.74 -3.45
N ASP A 35 0.61 6.74 -4.41
CA ASP A 35 0.29 6.75 -5.84
C ASP A 35 0.46 5.35 -6.41
N VAL A 36 -0.47 4.93 -7.25
CA VAL A 36 -0.38 3.69 -8.02
C VAL A 36 -0.61 4.02 -9.48
N TYR A 37 0.33 3.65 -10.32
CA TYR A 37 0.25 3.92 -11.76
C TYR A 37 0.88 2.80 -12.57
N THR A 38 0.56 2.75 -13.85
CA THR A 38 1.11 1.77 -14.77
C THR A 38 2.05 2.44 -15.76
N THR A 39 3.07 1.69 -16.16
CA THR A 39 4.03 2.04 -17.22
C THR A 39 4.15 0.87 -18.19
N ASP A 40 4.92 1.02 -19.25
CA ASP A 40 5.23 -0.08 -20.16
C ASP A 40 5.97 -1.24 -19.46
N ALA A 41 6.66 -0.94 -18.36
CA ALA A 41 7.41 -1.93 -17.58
C ALA A 41 6.58 -2.62 -16.49
N GLY A 42 5.35 -2.22 -16.26
CA GLY A 42 4.47 -2.80 -15.26
C GLY A 42 3.74 -1.79 -14.39
N LEU A 43 3.43 -2.18 -13.18
CA LEU A 43 2.73 -1.35 -12.20
C LEU A 43 3.74 -0.80 -11.19
N VAL A 44 3.57 0.46 -10.81
CA VAL A 44 4.40 1.14 -9.82
C VAL A 44 3.52 1.61 -8.66
N ILE A 45 3.96 1.31 -7.46
CA ILE A 45 3.39 1.84 -6.23
C ILE A 45 4.43 2.76 -5.61
N LYS A 46 4.07 3.99 -5.33
CA LYS A 46 4.94 4.98 -4.70
C LYS A 46 4.30 5.50 -3.43
N VAL A 47 4.97 5.31 -2.31
CA VAL A 47 4.47 5.68 -0.98
C VAL A 47 5.34 6.77 -0.37
N GLU A 48 4.73 7.85 0.07
CA GLU A 48 5.40 8.95 0.75
C GLU A 48 5.61 8.60 2.23
N LEU A 49 6.86 8.28 2.60
CA LEU A 49 7.22 7.81 3.94
C LEU A 49 8.56 8.41 4.42
N PRO A 50 8.67 9.74 4.52
CA PRO A 50 9.91 10.34 5.03
C PRO A 50 10.16 9.97 6.49
N GLY A 51 11.43 9.97 6.89
CA GLY A 51 11.82 9.72 8.28
C GLY A 51 11.81 8.25 8.69
N MET A 52 11.87 7.33 7.72
CA MET A 52 11.88 5.88 7.95
C MET A 52 13.28 5.30 7.73
N LYS A 53 13.50 4.14 8.32
CA LYS A 53 14.57 3.22 7.93
C LYS A 53 13.94 2.03 7.21
N SER A 54 14.63 1.49 6.22
CA SER A 54 14.15 0.34 5.45
C SER A 54 13.79 -0.86 6.34
N GLU A 55 14.51 -1.06 7.42
CA GLU A 55 14.25 -2.12 8.42
C GLU A 55 12.92 -1.98 9.16
N ASN A 56 12.32 -0.78 9.15
CA ASN A 56 11.03 -0.50 9.78
C ASN A 56 9.86 -0.62 8.79
N LEU A 57 10.12 -1.10 7.59
CA LEU A 57 9.15 -1.28 6.53
C LEU A 57 8.93 -2.77 6.25
N GLU A 58 7.69 -3.13 6.06
CA GLU A 58 7.29 -4.49 5.71
C GLU A 58 6.34 -4.47 4.53
N ILE A 59 6.57 -5.32 3.55
CA ILE A 59 5.68 -5.52 2.41
C ILE A 59 5.31 -6.98 2.36
N THR A 60 4.02 -7.27 2.33
CA THR A 60 3.49 -8.62 2.19
C THR A 60 2.53 -8.70 1.01
N VAL A 61 2.51 -9.86 0.36
CA VAL A 61 1.65 -10.15 -0.77
C VAL A 61 0.81 -11.37 -0.44
N GLU A 62 -0.48 -11.26 -0.64
CA GLU A 62 -1.44 -12.34 -0.48
C GLU A 62 -2.46 -12.31 -1.62
N GLY A 63 -2.34 -13.24 -2.56
CA GLY A 63 -3.15 -13.22 -3.78
C GLY A 63 -2.92 -11.96 -4.61
N SER A 64 -3.98 -11.21 -4.87
CA SER A 64 -3.95 -9.91 -5.58
C SER A 64 -3.73 -8.72 -4.64
N ARG A 65 -3.55 -8.97 -3.37
CA ARG A 65 -3.48 -7.95 -2.33
C ARG A 65 -2.04 -7.72 -1.90
N LEU A 66 -1.63 -6.46 -1.88
CA LEU A 66 -0.32 -6.03 -1.41
C LEU A 66 -0.51 -5.13 -0.19
N ARG A 67 0.17 -5.47 0.89
CA ARG A 67 0.12 -4.75 2.17
C ARG A 67 1.48 -4.13 2.43
N ILE A 68 1.49 -2.85 2.75
CA ILE A 68 2.67 -2.11 3.20
C ILE A 68 2.39 -1.64 4.62
N ALA A 69 3.27 -1.98 5.54
CA ALA A 69 3.13 -1.62 6.94
C ALA A 69 4.48 -1.23 7.54
N GLY A 70 4.42 -0.56 8.65
CA GLY A 70 5.60 -0.16 9.39
C GLY A 70 5.26 0.72 10.58
N ASN A 71 6.31 1.30 11.14
CA ASN A 71 6.19 2.23 12.26
C ASN A 71 7.12 3.41 12.05
N ARG A 72 6.57 4.63 12.01
CA ARG A 72 7.39 5.84 11.96
C ARG A 72 7.66 6.34 13.38
N PRO A 73 8.91 6.25 13.85
CA PRO A 73 9.23 6.68 15.21
C PRO A 73 9.22 8.19 15.33
N ASP A 74 8.78 8.68 16.49
CA ASP A 74 8.90 10.07 16.90
C ASP A 74 10.11 10.20 17.82
N CYS A 75 11.30 10.24 17.23
CA CYS A 75 12.56 10.10 17.96
C CYS A 75 13.24 11.40 18.36
N CYS A 76 12.77 12.55 17.90
CA CYS A 76 13.48 13.83 18.05
C CYS A 76 12.71 14.87 18.87
N ARG A 77 11.62 14.46 19.51
CA ARG A 77 10.80 15.34 20.32
C ARG A 77 11.36 15.46 21.74
N ALA A 78 11.53 16.69 22.21
CA ALA A 78 11.93 16.93 23.59
C ALA A 78 10.86 16.45 24.57
N ALA A 79 11.28 15.98 25.75
CA ALA A 79 10.36 15.76 26.86
C ALA A 79 9.67 17.08 27.24
N ASN A 80 8.44 17.03 27.72
CA ASN A 80 7.66 18.20 28.16
C ASN A 80 7.39 19.23 27.04
N CYS A 81 7.22 18.79 25.79
CA CYS A 81 6.81 19.66 24.72
C CYS A 81 5.27 19.79 24.66
N SER A 82 4.79 20.94 24.21
CA SER A 82 3.38 21.20 23.92
C SER A 82 3.22 21.50 22.44
N PHE A 83 2.29 20.81 21.77
CA PHE A 83 2.00 21.07 20.36
C PHE A 83 1.02 22.22 20.20
N LEU A 84 1.37 23.18 19.39
CA LEU A 84 0.46 24.22 18.92
C LEU A 84 -0.27 23.77 17.63
N VAL A 85 0.41 23.01 16.80
CA VAL A 85 -0.12 22.34 15.61
C VAL A 85 0.52 20.95 15.53
N MET A 86 -0.26 19.93 15.26
CA MET A 86 0.22 18.55 15.12
C MET A 86 -0.47 17.89 13.93
N GLU A 87 0.23 17.81 12.80
CA GLU A 87 -0.28 17.25 11.55
C GLU A 87 0.51 16.03 11.07
N ILE A 88 1.75 15.89 11.56
CA ILE A 88 2.61 14.76 11.17
C ILE A 88 2.19 13.51 11.92
N ASN A 89 1.96 12.44 11.15
CA ASN A 89 1.59 11.15 11.71
C ASN A 89 2.83 10.36 12.10
N TYR A 90 2.85 9.85 13.32
CA TYR A 90 3.86 8.95 13.85
C TYR A 90 3.21 7.64 14.31
N GLY A 91 4.03 6.64 14.58
CA GLY A 91 3.57 5.36 15.05
C GLY A 91 3.24 4.39 13.92
N PRO A 92 2.49 3.34 14.22
CA PRO A 92 2.18 2.30 13.23
C PRO A 92 1.33 2.83 12.09
N PHE A 93 1.63 2.38 10.89
CA PHE A 93 0.86 2.65 9.68
C PHE A 93 0.64 1.37 8.88
N GLU A 94 -0.38 1.40 8.06
CA GLU A 94 -0.69 0.31 7.16
C GLU A 94 -1.42 0.85 5.92
N THR A 95 -1.05 0.33 4.77
CA THR A 95 -1.85 0.50 3.56
C THR A 95 -2.00 -0.84 2.87
N VAL A 96 -3.22 -1.16 2.45
CA VAL A 96 -3.55 -2.38 1.74
C VAL A 96 -4.15 -2.03 0.40
N LEU A 97 -3.60 -2.60 -0.65
CA LEU A 97 -3.99 -2.35 -2.02
C LEU A 97 -4.46 -3.65 -2.67
N ASP A 98 -5.68 -3.64 -3.19
CA ASP A 98 -6.15 -4.68 -4.10
C ASP A 98 -5.73 -4.28 -5.52
N LEU A 99 -4.80 -5.04 -6.09
CA LEU A 99 -4.22 -4.74 -7.39
C LEU A 99 -5.00 -5.42 -8.52
N PRO A 100 -5.05 -4.79 -9.70
CA PRO A 100 -5.72 -5.38 -10.84
C PRO A 100 -4.98 -6.63 -11.33
N PRO A 101 -5.66 -7.54 -12.03
CA PRO A 101 -5.00 -8.68 -12.65
C PRO A 101 -4.03 -8.23 -13.75
N GLY A 102 -3.12 -9.11 -14.12
CA GLY A 102 -2.15 -8.86 -15.18
C GLY A 102 -0.77 -8.45 -14.68
N PHE A 103 -0.55 -8.47 -13.37
CA PHE A 103 0.75 -8.17 -12.75
C PHE A 103 1.21 -9.31 -11.85
N ASP A 104 2.52 -9.57 -11.87
CA ASP A 104 3.12 -10.64 -11.06
C ASP A 104 3.65 -10.07 -9.73
N LEU A 105 2.82 -10.15 -8.70
CA LEU A 105 3.19 -9.66 -7.37
C LEU A 105 4.32 -10.47 -6.74
N GLY A 106 4.48 -11.73 -7.13
CA GLY A 106 5.59 -12.57 -6.66
C GLY A 106 6.96 -12.09 -7.13
N GLN A 107 7.01 -11.27 -8.19
CA GLN A 107 8.23 -10.67 -8.73
C GLN A 107 8.36 -9.19 -8.37
N ALA A 108 7.56 -8.68 -7.44
CA ALA A 108 7.64 -7.31 -6.99
C ALA A 108 9.01 -7.00 -6.37
N LYS A 109 9.52 -5.82 -6.67
CA LYS A 109 10.78 -5.30 -6.10
C LYS A 109 10.52 -3.96 -5.47
N ALA A 110 11.10 -3.74 -4.30
CA ALA A 110 10.94 -2.51 -3.56
C ALA A 110 12.28 -1.83 -3.30
N ILE A 111 12.26 -0.51 -3.33
CA ILE A 111 13.40 0.33 -2.96
C ILE A 111 12.91 1.53 -2.15
N TYR A 112 13.66 1.88 -1.12
CA TYR A 112 13.39 3.07 -0.30
C TYR A 112 14.49 4.10 -0.54
N VAL A 113 14.13 5.25 -1.12
CA VAL A 113 15.07 6.32 -1.48
C VAL A 113 14.42 7.68 -1.21
N ASN A 114 15.14 8.56 -0.56
CA ASN A 114 14.74 9.96 -0.34
C ASN A 114 13.33 10.12 0.27
N GLY A 115 12.96 9.24 1.19
CA GLY A 115 11.66 9.29 1.85
C GLY A 115 10.51 8.66 1.05
N PHE A 116 10.77 8.08 -0.09
CA PHE A 116 9.77 7.37 -0.89
C PHE A 116 10.06 5.87 -0.92
N LEU A 117 9.05 5.09 -0.61
CA LEU A 117 9.05 3.67 -0.91
C LEU A 117 8.45 3.46 -2.29
N ARG A 118 9.21 2.86 -3.19
CA ARG A 118 8.75 2.50 -4.51
C ARG A 118 8.72 0.99 -4.65
N VAL A 119 7.60 0.47 -5.13
CA VAL A 119 7.43 -0.94 -5.44
C VAL A 119 7.12 -1.08 -6.92
N ASP A 120 7.95 -1.81 -7.62
CA ASP A 120 7.77 -2.12 -9.05
C ASP A 120 7.26 -3.55 -9.19
N VAL A 121 6.15 -3.72 -9.88
CA VAL A 121 5.51 -5.01 -10.12
C VAL A 121 5.47 -5.27 -11.62
N PRO A 122 6.20 -6.27 -12.13
CA PRO A 122 6.23 -6.55 -13.56
C PRO A 122 4.90 -7.10 -14.05
N PRO A 123 4.62 -7.01 -15.36
CA PRO A 123 3.48 -7.67 -15.94
C PRO A 123 3.57 -9.19 -15.74
N ALA A 124 2.43 -9.82 -15.49
CA ALA A 124 2.37 -11.27 -15.47
C ALA A 124 2.71 -11.81 -16.86
N ARG A 125 3.56 -12.83 -16.90
CA ARG A 125 3.81 -13.55 -18.14
C ARG A 125 2.52 -14.26 -18.54
N PRO A 126 2.10 -14.21 -19.83
CA PRO A 126 1.00 -15.00 -20.27
C PRO A 126 1.32 -16.47 -19.96
N SER A 127 0.41 -17.12 -19.23
CA SER A 127 0.52 -18.54 -18.99
C SER A 127 0.56 -19.20 -20.36
N GLN A 128 1.66 -19.87 -20.68
CA GLN A 128 1.71 -20.76 -21.82
C GLN A 128 0.87 -22.00 -21.48
N ALA A 129 -0.45 -21.82 -21.53
CA ALA A 129 -1.35 -22.95 -21.48
C ALA A 129 -1.01 -23.83 -22.67
N LYS A 130 -0.47 -25.00 -22.42
CA LYS A 130 -0.28 -26.00 -23.46
C LYS A 130 -1.64 -26.32 -24.07
N PRO A 131 -1.77 -26.38 -25.41
CA PRO A 131 -3.02 -26.78 -26.03
C PRO A 131 -3.47 -28.11 -25.44
N THR A 132 -4.67 -28.15 -24.95
CA THR A 132 -5.28 -29.35 -24.39
C THR A 132 -6.32 -29.86 -25.35
N LYS A 133 -6.22 -31.12 -25.76
CA LYS A 133 -7.28 -31.77 -26.54
C LYS A 133 -8.53 -31.94 -25.68
N VAL A 134 -9.62 -31.47 -26.18
CA VAL A 134 -10.93 -31.73 -25.58
C VAL A 134 -11.49 -33.03 -26.18
N PRO A 135 -11.79 -34.05 -25.36
CA PRO A 135 -12.39 -35.27 -25.88
C PRO A 135 -13.80 -35.00 -26.37
N ILE A 136 -14.13 -35.59 -27.51
CA ILE A 136 -15.47 -35.49 -28.08
C ILE A 136 -16.20 -36.83 -27.86
N ALA A 137 -17.28 -36.82 -27.09
CA ALA A 137 -18.13 -37.99 -26.94
C ALA A 137 -18.99 -38.13 -28.20
N GLY A 138 -19.02 -39.34 -28.76
CA GLY A 138 -19.91 -39.65 -29.86
C GLY A 138 -21.36 -39.76 -29.36
N GLY A 139 -22.30 -39.09 -30.06
CA GLY A 139 -23.73 -39.21 -29.82
C GLY A 139 -24.44 -39.72 -31.08
N ASN A 140 -25.40 -40.57 -30.90
CA ASN A 140 -26.30 -40.99 -31.98
C ASN A 140 -27.43 -39.99 -32.15
#